data_9c659ac9f1bf10579e63150964779636
#
_entry.id   9c659ac9f1bf10579e63150964779636
#
_cell.length_a   1.000
_cell.length_b   1.000
_cell.length_c   1.000
_cell.angle_alpha   90.00
_cell.angle_beta   90.00
_cell.angle_gamma   90.00
#
_symmetry.space_group_name_H-M   'P 1'
#
loop_
_entity.id
_entity.type
_entity.pdbx_description
1 polymer ?
#
loop_
_entity_poly.entity_id
_entity_poly.type
_entity_poly.pdbx_seq_one_letter_code
_entity_poly.pdbx_strand_id
1 'polypeptide(L)'
;MAREIYQEYTDLVEPYGMDECFLDVTASQVLYGSGKEIADQIRCRMKNELGLTVSIGISFNKIFAKLGSDMKKPDAITSIEESEWKQKVWPLRVSELLFCGRSTTKKLEQVGIYTIGDLAEMDHDYVNQLLGKNGLMLWSYANGLDDSPVMEKDFVSPTKSVGDRKSVV
;
A
#
# COMPACT_ATOMS: atom_id res chain seq x y z
N MET A 1 15.84 -15.06 -2.76
CA MET A 1 16.86 -13.96 -2.72
C MET A 1 16.30 -12.69 -2.08
N ALA A 2 15.46 -11.82 -2.74
CA ALA A 2 14.95 -10.60 -2.09
C ALA A 2 14.13 -10.90 -0.81
N ARG A 3 13.22 -11.87 -0.87
CA ARG A 3 12.42 -12.28 0.29
C ARG A 3 13.25 -12.84 1.46
N GLU A 4 14.36 -13.48 1.20
CA GLU A 4 15.28 -13.97 2.24
C GLU A 4 15.84 -12.80 3.05
N ILE A 5 16.21 -11.70 2.39
CA ILE A 5 16.62 -10.46 3.09
C ILE A 5 15.49 -9.93 3.98
N TYR A 6 14.26 -9.89 3.47
CA TYR A 6 13.11 -9.41 4.27
C TYR A 6 12.85 -10.29 5.50
N GLN A 7 12.96 -11.60 5.34
CA GLN A 7 12.70 -12.59 6.39
C GLN A 7 13.74 -12.57 7.53
N GLU A 8 14.90 -11.97 7.33
CA GLU A 8 15.84 -11.75 8.41
C GLU A 8 15.37 -10.68 9.40
N TYR A 9 14.49 -9.78 8.95
CA TYR A 9 13.95 -8.72 9.80
C TYR A 9 12.60 -9.08 10.44
N THR A 10 11.76 -9.89 9.78
CA THR A 10 10.44 -10.27 10.29
C THR A 10 9.92 -11.52 9.60
N ASP A 11 9.12 -12.32 10.31
CA ASP A 11 8.37 -13.44 9.72
C ASP A 11 7.07 -12.98 9.05
N LEU A 12 6.62 -11.75 9.34
CA LEU A 12 5.43 -11.16 8.76
C LEU A 12 5.79 -10.50 7.42
N VAL A 13 5.89 -11.32 6.38
CA VAL A 13 6.24 -10.92 5.01
C VAL A 13 5.13 -11.38 4.06
N GLU A 14 4.22 -10.48 3.72
CA GLU A 14 3.10 -10.75 2.82
C GLU A 14 3.45 -10.35 1.39
N PRO A 15 3.48 -11.29 0.44
CA PRO A 15 3.66 -10.96 -0.97
C PRO A 15 2.49 -10.13 -1.52
N TYR A 16 2.82 -9.09 -2.28
CA TYR A 16 1.85 -8.30 -3.02
C TYR A 16 2.26 -8.23 -4.49
N GLY A 17 1.52 -8.93 -5.35
CA GLY A 17 1.92 -9.06 -6.76
C GLY A 17 3.19 -9.92 -6.95
N MET A 18 3.96 -9.62 -7.99
CA MET A 18 5.15 -10.41 -8.36
C MET A 18 6.44 -9.94 -7.70
N ASP A 19 6.57 -8.65 -7.44
CA ASP A 19 7.80 -7.96 -7.06
C ASP A 19 7.66 -7.07 -5.81
N GLU A 20 6.51 -7.07 -5.17
CA GLU A 20 6.23 -6.26 -3.99
C GLU A 20 5.93 -7.14 -2.77
N CYS A 21 6.21 -6.62 -1.58
CA CYS A 21 5.88 -7.26 -0.31
C CYS A 21 5.49 -6.20 0.73
N PHE A 22 4.55 -6.56 1.61
CA PHE A 22 4.35 -5.85 2.87
C PHE A 22 5.16 -6.55 3.97
N LEU A 23 5.75 -5.78 4.84
CA LEU A 23 6.48 -6.23 6.02
C LEU A 23 5.90 -5.57 7.26
N ASP A 24 5.54 -6.34 8.28
CA ASP A 24 5.32 -5.77 9.60
C ASP A 24 6.59 -5.93 10.44
N VAL A 25 7.22 -4.81 10.71
CA VAL A 25 8.47 -4.73 11.48
C VAL A 25 8.28 -4.17 12.89
N THR A 26 7.03 -4.07 13.35
CA THR A 26 6.70 -3.48 14.66
C THR A 26 7.46 -4.16 15.80
N ALA A 27 7.42 -5.48 15.86
CA ALA A 27 8.14 -6.25 16.88
C ALA A 27 9.67 -6.23 16.69
N SER A 28 10.13 -6.03 15.47
CA SER A 28 11.55 -6.08 15.10
C SER A 28 12.31 -4.81 15.46
N GLN A 29 11.60 -3.73 15.78
CA GLN A 29 12.21 -2.44 16.11
C GLN A 29 13.11 -2.50 17.36
N VAL A 30 12.84 -3.41 18.28
CA VAL A 30 13.69 -3.63 19.47
C VAL A 30 15.09 -4.12 19.08
N LEU A 31 15.21 -4.88 17.99
CA LEU A 31 16.46 -5.49 17.55
C LEU A 31 17.19 -4.66 16.47
N TYR A 32 16.43 -4.06 15.56
CA TYR A 32 16.99 -3.46 14.34
C TYR A 32 16.82 -1.94 14.25
N GLY A 33 16.17 -1.32 15.24
CA GLY A 33 15.91 0.12 15.28
C GLY A 33 14.53 0.48 14.67
N SER A 34 14.32 1.76 14.45
CA SER A 34 13.06 2.31 13.91
C SER A 34 12.72 1.73 12.53
N GLY A 35 11.46 1.80 12.13
CA GLY A 35 11.03 1.39 10.80
C GLY A 35 11.83 2.06 9.67
N LYS A 36 12.30 3.30 9.89
CA LYS A 36 13.14 4.01 8.92
C LYS A 36 14.55 3.42 8.84
N GLU A 37 15.15 3.06 9.97
CA GLU A 37 16.47 2.41 10.01
C GLU A 37 16.40 1.02 9.39
N ILE A 38 15.35 0.25 9.67
CA ILE A 38 15.11 -1.06 9.03
C ILE A 38 14.95 -0.90 7.52
N ALA A 39 14.15 0.07 7.07
CA ALA A 39 13.96 0.31 5.64
C ALA A 39 15.28 0.71 4.95
N ASP A 40 16.11 1.53 5.57
CA ASP A 40 17.41 1.91 5.00
C ASP A 40 18.38 0.72 4.94
N GLN A 41 18.41 -0.12 5.97
CA GLN A 41 19.19 -1.36 5.98
C GLN A 41 18.74 -2.29 4.84
N ILE A 42 17.43 -2.53 4.68
CA ILE A 42 16.89 -3.36 3.61
C ILE A 42 17.27 -2.77 2.24
N ARG A 43 17.07 -1.47 2.03
CA ARG A 43 17.39 -0.78 0.79
C ARG A 43 18.88 -0.91 0.43
N CYS A 44 19.75 -0.71 1.39
CA CYS A 44 21.21 -0.87 1.21
C CYS A 44 21.60 -2.31 0.86
N ARG A 45 21.02 -3.28 1.55
CA ARG A 45 21.28 -4.71 1.31
C ARG A 45 20.79 -5.16 -0.06
N MET A 46 19.59 -4.75 -0.46
CA MET A 46 19.05 -5.04 -1.79
C MET A 46 19.98 -4.54 -2.88
N LYS A 47 20.53 -3.34 -2.71
CA LYS A 47 21.46 -2.74 -3.66
C LYS A 47 22.83 -3.43 -3.68
N ASN A 48 23.39 -3.71 -2.52
CA ASN A 48 24.76 -4.23 -2.41
C ASN A 48 24.82 -5.73 -2.66
N GLU A 49 23.84 -6.51 -2.22
CA GLU A 49 23.85 -7.98 -2.31
C GLU A 49 23.20 -8.48 -3.61
N LEU A 50 22.19 -7.77 -4.13
CA LEU A 50 21.41 -8.21 -5.29
C LEU A 50 21.54 -7.29 -6.51
N GLY A 51 22.15 -6.12 -6.37
CA GLY A 51 22.21 -5.11 -7.44
C GLY A 51 20.84 -4.51 -7.80
N LEU A 52 19.84 -4.62 -6.90
CA LEU A 52 18.48 -4.14 -7.14
C LEU A 52 18.21 -2.87 -6.32
N THR A 53 17.50 -1.93 -6.92
CA THR A 53 16.96 -0.78 -6.21
C THR A 53 15.52 -1.04 -5.79
N VAL A 54 15.15 -0.60 -4.59
CA VAL A 54 13.78 -0.71 -4.05
C VAL A 54 13.31 0.64 -3.55
N SER A 55 12.02 0.92 -3.71
CA SER A 55 11.35 2.07 -3.08
C SER A 55 10.47 1.55 -1.96
N ILE A 56 10.64 2.11 -0.76
CA ILE A 56 10.02 1.63 0.46
C ILE A 56 9.11 2.71 1.03
N GLY A 57 7.85 2.35 1.26
CA GLY A 57 6.91 3.17 2.03
C GLY A 57 6.81 2.66 3.46
N ILE A 58 6.85 3.58 4.41
CA ILE A 58 6.72 3.30 5.84
C ILE A 58 5.45 3.99 6.33
N SER A 59 4.55 3.24 6.96
CA SER A 59 3.35 3.80 7.54
C SER A 59 2.76 2.88 8.61
N PHE A 60 1.68 3.32 9.24
CA PHE A 60 0.94 2.59 10.26
C PHE A 60 -0.11 1.63 9.69
N ASN A 61 -0.33 1.62 8.37
CA ASN A 61 -1.17 0.64 7.67
C ASN A 61 -0.61 0.30 6.27
N LYS A 62 -1.10 -0.80 5.67
CA LYS A 62 -0.64 -1.30 4.37
C LYS A 62 -0.95 -0.34 3.22
N ILE A 63 -2.10 0.31 3.26
CA ILE A 63 -2.56 1.21 2.19
C ILE A 63 -1.63 2.40 2.05
N PHE A 64 -1.29 3.04 3.16
CA PHE A 64 -0.38 4.19 3.14
C PHE A 64 1.08 3.80 2.98
N ALA A 65 1.49 2.61 3.45
CA ALA A 65 2.82 2.09 3.14
C ALA A 65 2.98 1.87 1.63
N LYS A 66 1.99 1.27 0.97
CA LYS A 66 2.01 1.11 -0.50
C LYS A 66 2.01 2.45 -1.22
N LEU A 67 1.16 3.37 -0.80
CA LEU A 67 1.11 4.73 -1.36
C LEU A 67 2.47 5.43 -1.23
N GLY A 68 3.10 5.37 -0.04
CA GLY A 68 4.41 5.93 0.21
C GLY A 68 5.49 5.36 -0.70
N SER A 69 5.46 4.07 -0.98
CA SER A 69 6.43 3.42 -1.89
C SER A 69 6.31 3.91 -3.34
N ASP A 70 5.11 4.38 -3.74
CA ASP A 70 4.85 4.90 -5.08
C ASP A 70 5.14 6.41 -5.24
N MET A 71 5.14 7.18 -4.12
CA MET A 71 5.32 8.64 -4.16
C MET A 71 6.69 9.07 -4.69
N LYS A 72 7.72 8.27 -4.38
CA LYS A 72 9.11 8.56 -4.81
C LYS A 72 9.75 7.29 -5.35
N LYS A 73 10.15 7.31 -6.62
CA LYS A 73 10.87 6.24 -7.31
C LYS A 73 11.96 6.84 -8.19
N PRO A 74 13.07 6.14 -8.42
CA PRO A 74 13.52 4.89 -7.81
C PRO A 74 14.32 5.12 -6.52
N ASP A 75 14.66 4.02 -5.83
CA ASP A 75 15.64 3.95 -4.72
C ASP A 75 15.37 4.98 -3.59
N ALA A 76 14.13 5.03 -3.12
CA ALA A 76 13.70 6.03 -2.14
C ALA A 76 12.99 5.40 -0.93
N ILE A 77 13.02 6.12 0.19
CA ILE A 77 12.23 5.83 1.39
C ILE A 77 11.26 6.99 1.62
N THR A 78 9.98 6.66 1.78
CA THR A 78 8.93 7.64 2.09
C THR A 78 8.21 7.20 3.36
N SER A 79 8.20 8.07 4.39
CA SER A 79 7.43 7.83 5.63
C SER A 79 6.15 8.65 5.62
N ILE A 80 5.05 8.01 6.01
CA ILE A 80 3.73 8.61 6.23
C ILE A 80 3.36 8.30 7.68
N GLU A 81 3.70 9.23 8.58
CA GLU A 81 3.45 9.10 10.02
C GLU A 81 1.98 9.39 10.37
N GLU A 82 1.50 8.78 11.45
CA GLU A 82 0.12 8.97 11.91
C GLU A 82 -0.20 10.43 12.25
N SER A 83 0.78 11.21 12.67
CA SER A 83 0.61 12.62 13.02
C SER A 83 0.45 13.56 11.82
N GLU A 84 0.88 13.15 10.61
CA GLU A 84 0.96 14.03 9.43
C GLU A 84 0.30 13.43 8.16
N TRP A 85 -0.30 12.24 8.26
CA TRP A 85 -0.77 11.52 7.09
C TRP A 85 -1.79 12.32 6.26
N LYS A 86 -2.71 13.06 6.91
CA LYS A 86 -3.67 13.89 6.18
C LYS A 86 -2.99 14.93 5.30
N GLN A 87 -1.96 15.58 5.82
CA GLN A 87 -1.22 16.62 5.08
C GLN A 87 -0.47 16.02 3.88
N LYS A 88 -0.01 14.77 3.98
CA LYS A 88 0.72 14.08 2.90
C LYS A 88 -0.18 13.36 1.92
N VAL A 89 -1.28 12.75 2.39
CA VAL A 89 -2.12 11.84 1.61
C VAL A 89 -3.29 12.56 0.96
N TRP A 90 -4.00 13.41 1.70
CA TRP A 90 -5.21 14.05 1.20
C TRP A 90 -5.02 14.92 -0.04
N PRO A 91 -3.90 15.64 -0.25
CA PRO A 91 -3.66 16.40 -1.47
C PRO A 91 -3.41 15.55 -2.72
N LEU A 92 -3.13 14.25 -2.58
CA LEU A 92 -2.84 13.36 -3.69
C LEU A 92 -4.11 13.08 -4.51
N ARG A 93 -3.92 12.78 -5.79
CA ARG A 93 -5.03 12.41 -6.67
C ARG A 93 -5.69 11.14 -6.17
N VAL A 94 -7.02 11.08 -6.26
CA VAL A 94 -7.78 9.89 -5.85
C VAL A 94 -7.38 8.63 -6.62
N SER A 95 -6.86 8.78 -7.84
CA SER A 95 -6.32 7.68 -8.66
C SER A 95 -5.06 7.02 -8.09
N GLU A 96 -4.38 7.68 -7.16
CA GLU A 96 -3.19 7.13 -6.50
C GLU A 96 -3.54 6.18 -5.35
N LEU A 97 -4.79 6.25 -4.87
CA LEU A 97 -5.26 5.36 -3.82
C LEU A 97 -5.35 3.92 -4.33
N LEU A 98 -4.82 3.00 -3.56
CA LEU A 98 -4.83 1.57 -3.88
C LEU A 98 -6.27 1.10 -4.19
N PHE A 99 -6.44 0.29 -5.23
CA PHE A 99 -7.71 -0.18 -5.77
C PHE A 99 -8.62 0.88 -6.42
N CYS A 100 -8.19 2.14 -6.52
CA CYS A 100 -8.89 3.16 -7.28
C CYS A 100 -8.48 3.11 -8.77
N GLY A 101 -9.03 2.18 -9.52
CA GLY A 101 -8.73 2.00 -10.94
C GLY A 101 -9.36 3.08 -11.82
N ARG A 102 -8.99 3.11 -13.10
CA ARG A 102 -9.42 4.13 -14.10
C ARG A 102 -10.93 4.35 -14.17
N SER A 103 -11.74 3.29 -14.09
CA SER A 103 -13.20 3.40 -14.14
C SER A 103 -13.75 4.10 -12.90
N THR A 104 -13.23 3.76 -11.72
CA THR A 104 -13.61 4.37 -10.45
C THR A 104 -13.19 5.84 -10.40
N THR A 105 -11.94 6.13 -10.78
CA THR A 105 -11.44 7.50 -10.88
C THR A 105 -12.35 8.37 -11.75
N LYS A 106 -12.72 7.90 -12.94
CA LYS A 106 -13.62 8.63 -13.83
C LYS A 106 -14.97 8.97 -13.20
N LYS A 107 -15.57 8.00 -12.48
CA LYS A 107 -16.86 8.23 -11.79
C LYS A 107 -16.72 9.26 -10.68
N LEU A 108 -15.64 9.20 -9.91
CA LEU A 108 -15.36 10.17 -8.85
C LEU A 108 -15.14 11.58 -9.41
N GLU A 109 -14.32 11.70 -10.46
CA GLU A 109 -14.05 12.99 -11.12
C GLU A 109 -15.33 13.62 -11.72
N GLN A 110 -16.27 12.82 -12.23
CA GLN A 110 -17.55 13.29 -12.75
C GLN A 110 -18.44 13.99 -11.70
N VAL A 111 -18.25 13.66 -10.42
CA VAL A 111 -18.95 14.26 -9.30
C VAL A 111 -18.09 15.24 -8.49
N GLY A 112 -16.94 15.63 -9.04
CA GLY A 112 -16.07 16.65 -8.45
C GLY A 112 -15.08 16.14 -7.40
N ILE A 113 -14.89 14.82 -7.28
CA ILE A 113 -13.93 14.20 -6.35
C ILE A 113 -12.63 13.93 -7.09
N TYR A 114 -11.60 14.73 -6.84
CA TYR A 114 -10.31 14.67 -7.53
C TYR A 114 -9.19 14.18 -6.64
N THR A 115 -9.26 14.46 -5.34
CA THR A 115 -8.23 14.12 -4.37
C THR A 115 -8.69 13.04 -3.39
N ILE A 116 -7.73 12.43 -2.70
CA ILE A 116 -8.03 11.48 -1.62
C ILE A 116 -8.79 12.19 -0.49
N GLY A 117 -8.44 13.46 -0.21
CA GLY A 117 -9.14 14.28 0.77
C GLY A 117 -10.60 14.55 0.38
N ASP A 118 -10.86 14.88 -0.90
CA ASP A 118 -12.25 15.06 -1.37
C ASP A 118 -13.08 13.79 -1.11
N LEU A 119 -12.52 12.61 -1.39
CA LEU A 119 -13.19 11.34 -1.12
C LEU A 119 -13.40 11.09 0.38
N ALA A 120 -12.40 11.41 1.20
CA ALA A 120 -12.45 11.19 2.65
C ALA A 120 -13.53 12.04 3.35
N GLU A 121 -13.79 13.23 2.84
CA GLU A 121 -14.77 14.19 3.37
C GLU A 121 -16.18 13.96 2.82
N MET A 122 -16.37 13.07 1.85
CA MET A 122 -17.70 12.76 1.31
C MET A 122 -18.56 12.01 2.32
N ASP A 123 -19.87 12.23 2.18
CA ASP A 123 -20.87 11.46 2.94
C ASP A 123 -20.79 9.97 2.58
N HIS A 124 -20.74 9.13 3.61
CA HIS A 124 -20.61 7.67 3.49
C HIS A 124 -21.74 7.05 2.64
N ASP A 125 -22.99 7.48 2.84
CA ASP A 125 -24.13 6.92 2.13
C ASP A 125 -24.12 7.36 0.66
N TYR A 126 -23.68 8.57 0.37
CA TYR A 126 -23.49 9.04 -0.99
C TYR A 126 -22.41 8.22 -1.73
N VAL A 127 -21.28 7.96 -1.09
CA VAL A 127 -20.22 7.12 -1.67
C VAL A 127 -20.71 5.70 -1.93
N ASN A 128 -21.52 5.14 -1.01
CA ASN A 128 -22.15 3.84 -1.19
C ASN A 128 -23.11 3.82 -2.39
N GLN A 129 -23.92 4.84 -2.57
CA GLN A 129 -24.81 4.95 -3.74
C GLN A 129 -24.06 5.05 -5.06
N LEU A 130 -22.93 5.79 -5.07
CA LEU A 130 -22.14 6.04 -6.27
C LEU A 130 -21.33 4.81 -6.72
N LEU A 131 -20.70 4.10 -5.78
CA LEU A 131 -19.70 3.05 -6.07
C LEU A 131 -19.97 1.73 -5.34
N GLY A 132 -20.98 1.65 -4.49
CA GLY A 132 -21.29 0.46 -3.68
C GLY A 132 -20.17 0.11 -2.70
N LYS A 133 -20.05 -1.17 -2.39
CA LYS A 133 -19.05 -1.68 -1.42
C LYS A 133 -17.61 -1.28 -1.74
N ASN A 134 -17.27 -1.19 -3.02
CA ASN A 134 -15.93 -0.76 -3.43
C ASN A 134 -15.68 0.71 -3.07
N GLY A 135 -16.70 1.55 -3.18
CA GLY A 135 -16.64 2.96 -2.74
C GLY A 135 -16.42 3.09 -1.24
N LEU A 136 -17.15 2.31 -0.44
CA LEU A 136 -16.98 2.31 1.01
C LEU A 136 -15.58 1.87 1.45
N MET A 137 -15.02 0.86 0.78
CA MET A 137 -13.65 0.44 1.01
C MET A 137 -12.66 1.57 0.70
N LEU A 138 -12.80 2.24 -0.44
CA LEU A 138 -11.94 3.36 -0.81
C LEU A 138 -12.12 4.55 0.14
N TRP A 139 -13.33 4.83 0.59
CA TRP A 139 -13.61 5.85 1.60
C TRP A 139 -12.91 5.54 2.93
N SER A 140 -12.97 4.29 3.38
CA SER A 140 -12.24 3.84 4.58
C SER A 140 -10.73 4.04 4.41
N TYR A 141 -10.18 3.67 3.27
CA TYR A 141 -8.75 3.86 2.97
C TYR A 141 -8.35 5.34 2.92
N ALA A 142 -9.17 6.19 2.31
CA ALA A 142 -8.96 7.64 2.29
C ALA A 142 -8.96 8.27 3.69
N ASN A 143 -9.63 7.63 4.65
CA ASN A 143 -9.66 8.01 6.06
C ASN A 143 -8.60 7.29 6.91
N GLY A 144 -7.71 6.52 6.31
CA GLY A 144 -6.66 5.78 7.02
C GLY A 144 -7.16 4.57 7.81
N LEU A 145 -8.38 4.15 7.57
CA LEU A 145 -9.06 3.05 8.29
C LEU A 145 -8.77 1.71 7.60
N ASP A 146 -7.54 1.23 7.72
CA ASP A 146 -7.13 -0.11 7.31
C ASP A 146 -6.39 -0.77 8.46
N ASP A 147 -6.97 -1.82 9.01
CA ASP A 147 -6.46 -2.64 10.11
C ASP A 147 -6.06 -4.05 9.65
N SER A 148 -5.99 -4.27 8.33
CA SER A 148 -5.65 -5.56 7.77
C SER A 148 -4.22 -5.97 8.16
N PRO A 149 -4.03 -7.11 8.86
CA PRO A 149 -2.71 -7.54 9.30
C PRO A 149 -1.82 -7.91 8.10
N VAL A 150 -0.51 -7.78 8.26
CA VAL A 150 0.46 -8.39 7.35
C VAL A 150 0.52 -9.88 7.66
N MET A 151 0.32 -10.71 6.63
CA MET A 151 0.29 -12.15 6.76
C MET A 151 1.70 -12.73 6.88
N GLU A 152 1.81 -13.90 7.51
CA GLU A 152 3.05 -14.65 7.57
C GLU A 152 3.50 -15.08 6.17
N LYS A 153 4.80 -15.30 6.03
CA LYS A 153 5.46 -15.70 4.76
C LYS A 153 4.85 -16.93 4.08
N ASP A 154 4.30 -17.84 4.86
CA ASP A 154 3.74 -19.12 4.40
C ASP A 154 2.22 -19.05 4.17
N PHE A 155 1.62 -17.88 4.35
CA PHE A 155 0.19 -17.69 4.12
C PHE A 155 -0.15 -17.88 2.63
N VAL A 156 -0.97 -18.88 2.35
CA VAL A 156 -1.52 -19.12 1.02
C VAL A 156 -2.95 -18.60 0.98
N SER A 157 -3.17 -17.51 0.24
CA SER A 157 -4.54 -17.00 0.05
C SER A 157 -5.40 -18.03 -0.66
N PRO A 158 -6.57 -18.39 -0.14
CA PRO A 158 -7.47 -19.31 -0.83
C PRO A 158 -7.86 -18.73 -2.20
N THR A 159 -7.76 -19.56 -3.24
CA THR A 159 -8.12 -19.16 -4.59
C THR A 159 -9.62 -18.82 -4.66
N LYS A 160 -9.95 -17.55 -4.87
CA LYS A 160 -11.33 -17.06 -4.91
C LYS A 160 -12.02 -17.29 -6.27
N SER A 161 -11.24 -17.34 -7.34
CA SER A 161 -11.74 -17.63 -8.70
C SER A 161 -10.60 -18.07 -9.62
N VAL A 162 -10.90 -18.95 -10.55
CA VAL A 162 -10.01 -19.32 -11.68
C VAL A 162 -10.69 -18.84 -12.94
N GLY A 163 -10.11 -17.85 -13.62
CA GLY A 163 -10.60 -17.34 -14.90
C GLY A 163 -9.79 -17.95 -16.05
N ASP A 164 -10.47 -18.62 -17.00
CA ASP A 164 -9.86 -19.00 -18.26
C ASP A 164 -9.97 -17.82 -19.24
N ARG A 165 -8.85 -17.20 -19.55
CA ARG A 165 -8.77 -16.13 -20.55
C ARG A 165 -8.49 -16.77 -21.90
N LYS A 166 -9.54 -17.09 -22.66
CA LYS A 166 -9.35 -17.45 -24.07
C LYS A 166 -8.78 -16.24 -24.81
N SER A 167 -7.55 -16.39 -25.29
CA SER A 167 -7.01 -15.46 -26.28
C SER A 167 -7.81 -15.66 -27.57
N VAL A 168 -8.56 -14.65 -27.98
CA VAL A 168 -9.12 -14.58 -29.32
C VAL A 168 -7.99 -14.10 -30.23
N VAL A 169 -7.52 -15.00 -31.12
CA VAL A 169 -6.57 -14.66 -32.19
C VAL A 169 -7.35 -13.98 -33.30
#